data_052f4f80dcce5275fcf5cf44e05fb74a
#
_entry.id   052f4f80dcce5275fcf5cf44e05fb74a
#
_cell.length_a   1.000
_cell.length_b   1.000
_cell.length_c   1.000
_cell.angle_alpha   90.00
_cell.angle_beta   90.00
_cell.angle_gamma   90.00
#
_symmetry.space_group_name_H-M   'P 1'
#
loop_
_entity.id
_entity.type
_entity.pdbx_description
1 polymer ?
#
loop_
_entity_poly.entity_id
_entity_poly.type
_entity_poly.pdbx_seq_one_letter_code
_entity_poly.pdbx_strand_id
1 'polypeptide(L)'
;MQINDTFLDLNNYNRLVIPTTNTHLLLAGRTGSGKTRATLFLIAKSILQNPDADFYFADFKNGSDYQFAINTGHLTDMQAAIDDACYALSSRQAGVPDRYPYVVILDEYPSFILNLDSKMKKEYQSKLATLLNLGRSFEIHVWVITQRPGAELFANGSRDNFNCRIVMGSPSPETRRMMFGDDISEVPADWLNNNVGQGLIYRDGIGISHIAVPKINWQKLNTFGRLQEIT
;
A
#
# COMPACT_ATOMS: atom_id res chain seq x y z
N MET A 1 -19.76 5.31 10.88
CA MET A 1 -18.79 4.50 10.11
C MET A 1 -18.11 3.60 11.12
N GLN A 2 -18.16 2.28 10.94
CA GLN A 2 -17.48 1.37 11.87
C GLN A 2 -15.96 1.45 11.65
N ILE A 3 -15.18 1.25 12.72
CA ILE A 3 -13.71 1.32 12.66
C ILE A 3 -13.14 0.38 11.60
N ASN A 4 -13.71 -0.78 11.44
CA ASN A 4 -13.23 -1.83 10.53
C ASN A 4 -13.59 -1.63 9.07
N ASP A 5 -14.49 -0.67 8.73
CA ASP A 5 -14.91 -0.46 7.35
C ASP A 5 -13.81 0.27 6.56
N THR A 6 -13.34 -0.30 5.46
CA THR A 6 -12.28 0.31 4.65
C THR A 6 -12.83 0.95 3.38
N PHE A 7 -13.45 0.19 2.48
CA PHE A 7 -14.00 0.71 1.23
C PHE A 7 -15.50 0.44 1.12
N LEU A 8 -16.15 1.17 0.21
CA LEU A 8 -17.50 0.90 -0.21
C LEU A 8 -17.45 -0.04 -1.44
N ASP A 9 -18.14 -1.18 -1.38
CA ASP A 9 -18.39 -2.03 -2.52
C ASP A 9 -19.49 -1.40 -3.38
N LEU A 10 -19.19 -1.11 -4.63
CA LEU A 10 -20.13 -0.43 -5.53
C LEU A 10 -21.22 -1.34 -6.09
N ASN A 11 -21.09 -2.67 -5.93
CA ASN A 11 -22.11 -3.62 -6.45
C ASN A 11 -23.29 -3.78 -5.50
N ASN A 12 -23.02 -3.77 -4.21
CA ASN A 12 -24.04 -4.04 -3.19
C ASN A 12 -24.13 -2.91 -2.14
N TYR A 13 -23.30 -1.86 -2.28
CA TYR A 13 -23.18 -0.73 -1.37
C TYR A 13 -22.81 -1.14 0.08
N ASN A 14 -22.33 -2.37 0.26
CA ASN A 14 -21.79 -2.82 1.53
C ASN A 14 -20.38 -2.27 1.75
N ARG A 15 -19.94 -2.34 2.99
CA ARG A 15 -18.60 -1.90 3.36
C ARG A 15 -17.66 -3.10 3.35
N LEU A 16 -16.56 -2.94 2.62
CA LEU A 16 -15.47 -3.92 2.63
C LEU A 16 -14.57 -3.68 3.83
N VAL A 17 -14.25 -4.76 4.51
CA VAL A 17 -13.23 -4.76 5.57
C VAL A 17 -11.94 -5.30 4.98
N ILE A 18 -10.85 -4.55 5.12
CA ILE A 18 -9.52 -4.97 4.69
C ILE A 18 -8.62 -4.95 5.93
N PRO A 19 -7.98 -6.07 6.28
CA PRO A 19 -7.00 -6.13 7.35
C PRO A 19 -5.70 -5.48 6.88
N THR A 20 -5.61 -4.16 6.97
CA THR A 20 -4.55 -3.36 6.34
C THR A 20 -3.19 -3.53 7.00
N THR A 21 -3.14 -3.81 8.32
CA THR A 21 -1.88 -3.97 9.06
C THR A 21 -1.26 -5.37 9.00
N ASN A 22 -1.85 -6.32 8.27
CA ASN A 22 -1.29 -7.66 8.05
C ASN A 22 -1.33 -8.07 6.57
N THR A 23 -1.17 -7.08 5.69
CA THR A 23 -1.31 -7.24 4.25
C THR A 23 -0.15 -6.55 3.52
N HIS A 24 0.53 -7.26 2.62
CA HIS A 24 1.30 -6.60 1.58
C HIS A 24 0.36 -6.00 0.55
N LEU A 25 0.50 -4.71 0.28
CA LEU A 25 -0.42 -3.94 -0.54
C LEU A 25 0.28 -3.31 -1.74
N LEU A 26 -0.25 -3.54 -2.94
CA LEU A 26 0.16 -2.85 -4.16
C LEU A 26 -0.98 -1.94 -4.61
N LEU A 27 -0.75 -0.63 -4.59
CA LEU A 27 -1.73 0.36 -5.01
C LEU A 27 -1.25 1.09 -6.27
N ALA A 28 -2.00 0.96 -7.35
CA ALA A 28 -1.70 1.60 -8.62
C ALA A 28 -2.77 2.61 -9.04
N GLY A 29 -2.37 3.58 -9.85
CA GLY A 29 -3.30 4.54 -10.45
C GLY A 29 -2.60 5.71 -11.10
N ARG A 30 -3.20 6.26 -12.15
CA ARG A 30 -2.68 7.44 -12.84
C ARG A 30 -2.76 8.67 -11.93
N THR A 31 -2.01 9.70 -12.26
CA THR A 31 -2.16 11.02 -11.64
C THR A 31 -3.63 11.49 -11.75
N GLY A 32 -4.18 11.99 -10.64
CA GLY A 32 -5.58 12.43 -10.57
C GLY A 32 -6.62 11.33 -10.38
N SER A 33 -6.25 10.04 -10.31
CA SER A 33 -7.21 8.94 -10.09
C SER A 33 -7.76 8.84 -8.66
N GLY A 34 -7.19 9.58 -7.72
CA GLY A 34 -7.51 9.48 -6.29
C GLY A 34 -6.60 8.53 -5.50
N LYS A 35 -5.47 8.11 -6.08
CA LYS A 35 -4.48 7.21 -5.48
C LYS A 35 -4.01 7.69 -4.11
N THR A 36 -3.47 8.91 -3.99
CA THR A 36 -3.03 9.51 -2.72
C THR A 36 -4.15 9.52 -1.68
N ARG A 37 -5.37 9.89 -2.10
CA ARG A 37 -6.53 9.89 -1.21
C ARG A 37 -6.86 8.50 -0.69
N ALA A 38 -6.78 7.48 -1.54
CA ALA A 38 -6.96 6.08 -1.13
C ALA A 38 -5.87 5.65 -0.16
N THR A 39 -4.60 6.00 -0.41
CA THR A 39 -3.48 5.70 0.48
C THR A 39 -3.67 6.32 1.86
N LEU A 40 -3.92 7.62 1.95
CA LEU A 40 -4.15 8.31 3.21
C LEU A 40 -5.36 7.74 3.98
N PHE A 41 -6.42 7.36 3.25
CA PHE A 41 -7.58 6.71 3.86
C PHE A 41 -7.22 5.34 4.44
N LEU A 42 -6.45 4.53 3.72
CA LEU A 42 -5.99 3.23 4.20
C LEU A 42 -5.10 3.38 5.44
N ILE A 43 -4.17 4.34 5.44
CA ILE A 43 -3.30 4.63 6.59
C ILE A 43 -4.15 4.98 7.81
N ALA A 44 -5.07 5.92 7.67
CA ALA A 44 -5.96 6.33 8.77
C ALA A 44 -6.78 5.17 9.32
N LYS A 45 -7.28 4.29 8.44
CA LYS A 45 -8.02 3.10 8.84
C LYS A 45 -7.14 2.07 9.53
N SER A 46 -5.92 1.88 9.05
CA SER A 46 -4.95 0.95 9.64
C SER A 46 -4.58 1.36 11.07
N ILE A 47 -4.32 2.65 11.30
CA ILE A 47 -4.06 3.20 12.64
C ILE A 47 -5.25 2.96 13.59
N LEU A 48 -6.49 3.14 13.09
CA LEU A 48 -7.68 2.89 13.89
C LEU A 48 -7.93 1.40 14.16
N GLN A 49 -7.58 0.53 13.23
CA GLN A 49 -7.72 -0.93 13.39
C GLN A 49 -6.66 -1.51 14.32
N ASN A 50 -5.45 -0.98 14.26
CA ASN A 50 -4.33 -1.43 15.07
C ASN A 50 -3.49 -0.23 15.55
N PRO A 51 -3.83 0.34 16.71
CA PRO A 51 -3.13 1.51 17.27
C PRO A 51 -1.66 1.25 17.62
N ASP A 52 -1.28 -0.01 17.81
CA ASP A 52 0.08 -0.40 18.16
C ASP A 52 0.98 -0.64 16.93
N ALA A 53 0.44 -0.53 15.72
CA ALA A 53 1.21 -0.67 14.50
C ALA A 53 2.13 0.54 14.27
N ASP A 54 3.36 0.27 13.84
CA ASP A 54 4.32 1.29 13.43
C ASP A 54 4.26 1.49 11.92
N PHE A 55 4.17 2.76 11.52
CA PHE A 55 4.09 3.15 10.11
C PHE A 55 5.29 3.98 9.71
N TYR A 56 5.99 3.57 8.65
CA TYR A 56 7.13 4.28 8.08
C TYR A 56 6.81 4.70 6.65
N PHE A 57 7.02 5.97 6.34
CA PHE A 57 6.66 6.58 5.07
C PHE A 57 7.91 6.96 4.30
N ALA A 58 8.01 6.52 3.06
CA ALA A 58 9.04 6.96 2.14
C ALA A 58 8.37 7.45 0.86
N ASP A 59 8.47 8.74 0.59
CA ASP A 59 7.97 9.38 -0.63
C ASP A 59 9.15 9.84 -1.48
N PHE A 60 9.37 9.18 -2.61
CA PHE A 60 10.48 9.52 -3.50
C PHE A 60 10.37 10.93 -4.08
N LYS A 61 9.16 11.45 -4.24
CA LYS A 61 8.93 12.81 -4.75
C LYS A 61 9.15 13.89 -3.69
N ASN A 62 9.23 13.49 -2.43
CA ASN A 62 9.30 14.41 -1.28
C ASN A 62 8.19 15.49 -1.36
N GLY A 63 6.98 15.05 -1.68
CA GLY A 63 5.80 15.89 -1.80
C GLY A 63 5.20 16.26 -0.45
N SER A 64 4.12 17.04 -0.47
CA SER A 64 3.43 17.45 0.75
C SER A 64 2.45 16.41 1.31
N ASP A 65 2.22 15.31 0.59
CA ASP A 65 1.17 14.35 0.94
C ASP A 65 1.41 13.63 2.27
N TYR A 66 2.69 13.44 2.65
CA TYR A 66 3.11 12.78 3.89
C TYR A 66 3.79 13.72 4.88
N GLN A 67 3.61 15.04 4.73
CA GLN A 67 4.22 16.04 5.63
C GLN A 67 3.82 15.83 7.10
N PHE A 68 2.66 15.28 7.36
CA PHE A 68 2.21 14.93 8.71
C PHE A 68 3.15 13.94 9.41
N ALA A 69 3.90 13.12 8.67
CA ALA A 69 4.82 12.14 9.23
C ALA A 69 6.18 12.73 9.65
N ILE A 70 6.52 13.96 9.24
CA ILE A 70 7.80 14.60 9.57
C ILE A 70 7.95 14.79 11.09
N ASN A 71 6.91 15.29 11.74
CA ASN A 71 6.95 15.60 13.16
C ASN A 71 7.03 14.36 14.07
N THR A 72 6.68 13.19 13.54
CA THR A 72 6.74 11.92 14.26
C THR A 72 8.05 11.17 14.02
N GLY A 73 8.92 11.68 13.12
CA GLY A 73 10.13 10.99 12.69
C GLY A 73 9.89 9.77 11.79
N HIS A 74 8.66 9.57 11.34
CA HIS A 74 8.26 8.43 10.51
C HIS A 74 8.41 8.68 9.00
N LEU A 75 8.69 9.92 8.57
CA LEU A 75 9.04 10.22 7.19
C LEU A 75 10.55 10.05 7.00
N THR A 76 10.93 9.16 6.10
CA THR A 76 12.33 8.82 5.82
C THR A 76 12.57 8.70 4.31
N ASP A 77 13.83 8.60 3.91
CA ASP A 77 14.12 8.31 2.52
C ASP A 77 13.85 6.83 2.16
N MET A 78 13.78 6.54 0.87
CA MET A 78 13.39 5.23 0.36
C MET A 78 14.41 4.14 0.70
N GLN A 79 15.71 4.46 0.72
CA GLN A 79 16.76 3.51 1.07
C GLN A 79 16.68 3.15 2.55
N ALA A 80 16.63 4.16 3.41
CA ALA A 80 16.52 3.97 4.85
C ALA A 80 15.26 3.17 5.22
N ALA A 81 14.11 3.48 4.60
CA ALA A 81 12.85 2.75 4.86
C ALA A 81 12.98 1.24 4.56
N ILE A 82 13.60 0.89 3.44
CA ILE A 82 13.80 -0.52 3.06
C ILE A 82 14.85 -1.19 3.95
N ASP A 83 15.95 -0.50 4.26
CA ASP A 83 17.03 -1.03 5.09
C ASP A 83 16.57 -1.26 6.53
N ASP A 84 15.83 -0.33 7.11
CA ASP A 84 15.25 -0.45 8.45
C ASP A 84 14.22 -1.59 8.52
N ALA A 85 13.40 -1.76 7.49
CA ALA A 85 12.47 -2.90 7.42
C ALA A 85 13.22 -4.25 7.32
N CYS A 86 14.31 -4.31 6.56
CA CYS A 86 15.17 -5.51 6.50
C CYS A 86 15.87 -5.78 7.83
N TYR A 87 16.32 -4.74 8.52
CA TYR A 87 16.90 -4.85 9.86
C TYR A 87 15.87 -5.37 10.88
N ALA A 88 14.65 -4.82 10.85
CA ALA A 88 13.55 -5.30 11.70
C ALA A 88 13.22 -6.78 11.42
N LEU A 89 13.20 -7.19 10.14
CA LEU A 89 13.01 -8.60 9.77
C LEU A 89 14.10 -9.48 10.36
N SER A 90 15.37 -9.11 10.18
CA SER A 90 16.51 -9.87 10.70
C SER A 90 16.49 -9.99 12.23
N SER A 91 16.15 -8.90 12.92
CA SER A 91 16.03 -8.87 14.38
C SER A 91 14.92 -9.79 14.88
N ARG A 92 13.75 -9.78 14.22
CA ARG A 92 12.63 -10.65 14.55
C ARG A 92 12.91 -12.12 14.24
N GLN A 93 13.66 -12.42 13.19
CA GLN A 93 14.17 -13.76 12.90
C GLN A 93 15.15 -14.27 13.97
N ALA A 94 15.94 -13.37 14.54
CA ALA A 94 16.86 -13.67 15.64
C ALA A 94 16.16 -13.83 17.01
N GLY A 95 14.83 -13.69 17.07
CA GLY A 95 14.04 -13.93 18.29
C GLY A 95 13.75 -12.68 19.13
N VAL A 96 13.98 -11.47 18.62
CA VAL A 96 13.51 -10.24 19.29
C VAL A 96 11.98 -10.30 19.41
N PRO A 97 11.42 -10.13 20.62
CA PRO A 97 9.99 -10.40 20.89
C PRO A 97 9.04 -9.32 20.38
N ASP A 98 9.54 -8.23 19.79
CA ASP A 98 8.71 -7.18 19.20
C ASP A 98 7.94 -7.72 17.98
N ARG A 99 6.62 -7.80 18.10
CA ARG A 99 5.71 -8.32 17.08
C ARG A 99 4.54 -7.39 16.78
N TYR A 100 4.66 -6.11 17.08
CA TYR A 100 3.69 -5.14 16.59
C TYR A 100 3.82 -5.03 15.07
N PRO A 101 2.72 -4.84 14.33
CA PRO A 101 2.79 -4.67 12.90
C PRO A 101 3.70 -3.49 12.51
N TYR A 102 4.69 -3.78 11.68
CA TYR A 102 5.60 -2.81 11.08
C TYR A 102 5.16 -2.62 9.62
N VAL A 103 4.65 -1.46 9.28
CA VAL A 103 4.14 -1.16 7.95
C VAL A 103 5.05 -0.14 7.27
N VAL A 104 5.75 -0.57 6.23
CA VAL A 104 6.56 0.33 5.40
C VAL A 104 5.79 0.71 4.13
N ILE A 105 5.64 2.01 3.89
CA ILE A 105 4.89 2.58 2.78
C ILE A 105 5.86 3.28 1.84
N LEU A 106 5.96 2.77 0.61
CA LEU A 106 6.91 3.20 -0.41
C LEU A 106 6.14 3.87 -1.57
N ASP A 107 6.02 5.21 -1.54
CA ASP A 107 5.35 5.94 -2.61
C ASP A 107 6.32 6.30 -3.73
N GLU A 108 5.92 6.03 -4.97
CA GLU A 108 6.72 6.16 -6.19
C GLU A 108 8.00 5.28 -6.16
N TYR A 109 7.92 4.08 -5.60
CA TYR A 109 8.99 3.09 -5.63
C TYR A 109 9.61 2.87 -7.03
N PRO A 110 8.85 2.87 -8.15
CA PRO A 110 9.45 2.78 -9.48
C PRO A 110 10.45 3.90 -9.78
N SER A 111 10.13 5.13 -9.38
CA SER A 111 11.02 6.28 -9.61
C SER A 111 12.31 6.13 -8.83
N PHE A 112 12.26 5.62 -7.60
CA PHE A 112 13.44 5.27 -6.82
C PHE A 112 14.31 4.23 -7.55
N ILE A 113 13.76 3.09 -7.92
CA ILE A 113 14.49 1.98 -8.57
C ILE A 113 15.11 2.40 -9.91
N LEU A 114 14.42 3.23 -10.69
CA LEU A 114 14.91 3.69 -11.99
C LEU A 114 16.07 4.70 -11.89
N ASN A 115 16.21 5.37 -10.75
CA ASN A 115 17.31 6.33 -10.50
C ASN A 115 18.56 5.68 -9.89
N LEU A 116 18.51 4.41 -9.52
CA LEU A 116 19.67 3.67 -9.01
C LEU A 116 20.55 3.14 -10.13
N ASP A 117 21.86 3.03 -9.86
CA ASP A 117 22.74 2.24 -10.71
C ASP A 117 22.36 0.75 -10.72
N SER A 118 22.90 0.00 -11.67
CA SER A 118 22.53 -1.40 -11.89
C SER A 118 22.81 -2.32 -10.69
N LYS A 119 23.82 -2.02 -9.87
CA LYS A 119 24.17 -2.82 -8.69
C LYS A 119 23.17 -2.54 -7.56
N MET A 120 22.99 -1.28 -7.23
CA MET A 120 22.03 -0.85 -6.19
C MET A 120 20.60 -1.24 -6.57
N LYS A 121 20.22 -1.08 -7.84
CA LYS A 121 18.92 -1.54 -8.32
C LYS A 121 18.65 -3.00 -7.98
N LYS A 122 19.57 -3.91 -8.30
CA LYS A 122 19.45 -5.34 -8.00
C LYS A 122 19.39 -5.59 -6.48
N GLU A 123 20.19 -4.86 -5.72
CA GLU A 123 20.23 -4.96 -4.26
C GLU A 123 18.87 -4.62 -3.65
N TYR A 124 18.32 -3.43 -3.95
CA TYR A 124 17.04 -2.98 -3.40
C TYR A 124 15.84 -3.79 -3.91
N GLN A 125 15.87 -4.26 -5.14
CA GLN A 125 14.89 -5.21 -5.63
C GLN A 125 14.94 -6.54 -4.86
N SER A 126 16.13 -7.04 -4.51
CA SER A 126 16.30 -8.25 -3.71
C SER A 126 15.84 -8.04 -2.25
N LYS A 127 16.17 -6.90 -1.63
CA LYS A 127 15.69 -6.54 -0.30
C LYS A 127 14.16 -6.49 -0.25
N LEU A 128 13.54 -5.80 -1.19
CA LEU A 128 12.08 -5.76 -1.28
C LEU A 128 11.47 -7.16 -1.49
N ALA A 129 12.06 -7.99 -2.35
CA ALA A 129 11.60 -9.36 -2.57
C ALA A 129 11.69 -10.20 -1.27
N THR A 130 12.75 -10.03 -0.48
CA THR A 130 12.89 -10.69 0.83
C THR A 130 11.79 -10.27 1.79
N LEU A 131 11.50 -8.97 1.89
CA LEU A 131 10.40 -8.45 2.71
C LEU A 131 9.04 -8.99 2.28
N LEU A 132 8.78 -9.03 0.97
CA LEU A 132 7.52 -9.57 0.43
C LEU A 132 7.38 -11.08 0.63
N ASN A 133 8.48 -11.83 0.60
CA ASN A 133 8.44 -13.29 0.78
C ASN A 133 8.31 -13.70 2.26
N LEU A 134 8.97 -13.00 3.17
CA LEU A 134 9.13 -13.41 4.55
C LEU A 134 8.43 -12.50 5.56
N GLY A 135 8.24 -11.24 5.22
CA GLY A 135 7.81 -10.19 6.15
C GLY A 135 6.52 -10.50 6.90
N ARG A 136 5.52 -11.05 6.22
CA ARG A 136 4.21 -11.37 6.83
C ARG A 136 4.30 -12.28 8.04
N SER A 137 5.18 -13.28 8.00
CA SER A 137 5.40 -14.22 9.12
C SER A 137 6.04 -13.54 10.34
N PHE A 138 6.58 -12.35 10.15
CA PHE A 138 7.25 -11.55 11.17
C PHE A 138 6.57 -10.19 11.40
N GLU A 139 5.30 -10.05 11.04
CA GLU A 139 4.50 -8.83 11.20
C GLU A 139 5.14 -7.60 10.53
N ILE A 140 5.82 -7.82 9.39
CA ILE A 140 6.37 -6.74 8.55
C ILE A 140 5.60 -6.72 7.24
N HIS A 141 4.99 -5.58 6.94
CA HIS A 141 4.09 -5.41 5.81
C HIS A 141 4.57 -4.27 4.90
N VAL A 142 4.57 -4.54 3.60
CA VAL A 142 5.05 -3.59 2.59
C VAL A 142 3.88 -3.09 1.78
N TRP A 143 3.74 -1.78 1.69
CA TRP A 143 2.82 -1.12 0.78
C TRP A 143 3.61 -0.40 -0.30
N VAL A 144 3.39 -0.77 -1.53
CA VAL A 144 3.99 -0.08 -2.69
C VAL A 144 2.91 0.71 -3.41
N ILE A 145 3.16 2.01 -3.56
CA ILE A 145 2.28 2.91 -4.28
C ILE A 145 2.98 3.34 -5.57
N THR A 146 2.27 3.23 -6.70
CA THR A 146 2.87 3.44 -8.02
C THR A 146 1.87 3.98 -9.04
N GLN A 147 2.38 4.55 -10.11
CA GLN A 147 1.55 4.87 -11.27
C GLN A 147 1.45 3.66 -12.21
N ARG A 148 2.53 2.87 -12.34
CA ARG A 148 2.61 1.68 -13.21
C ARG A 148 3.31 0.53 -12.49
N PRO A 149 2.63 -0.59 -12.25
CA PRO A 149 3.14 -1.72 -11.49
C PRO A 149 3.89 -2.73 -12.39
N GLY A 150 4.91 -2.29 -13.12
CA GLY A 150 5.67 -3.14 -14.02
C GLY A 150 6.38 -4.30 -13.31
N ALA A 151 6.42 -5.47 -13.95
CA ALA A 151 7.08 -6.66 -13.36
C ALA A 151 8.59 -6.45 -13.18
N GLU A 152 9.20 -5.61 -14.01
CA GLU A 152 10.61 -5.25 -13.98
C GLU A 152 11.06 -4.52 -12.69
N LEU A 153 10.10 -4.10 -11.88
CA LEU A 153 10.35 -3.45 -10.58
C LEU A 153 10.56 -4.45 -9.45
N PHE A 154 10.12 -5.69 -9.65
CA PHE A 154 10.05 -6.72 -8.63
C PHE A 154 10.92 -7.92 -9.01
N ALA A 155 11.90 -8.26 -8.16
CA ALA A 155 12.77 -9.39 -8.42
C ALA A 155 12.02 -10.73 -8.22
N ASN A 156 12.38 -11.73 -9.03
CA ASN A 156 11.99 -13.12 -8.84
C ASN A 156 10.48 -13.36 -8.65
N GLY A 157 9.62 -12.61 -9.35
CA GLY A 157 8.18 -12.77 -9.24
C GLY A 157 7.57 -12.31 -7.91
N SER A 158 8.33 -11.60 -7.07
CA SER A 158 7.87 -11.15 -5.74
C SER A 158 6.63 -10.25 -5.77
N ARG A 159 6.25 -9.71 -6.92
CA ARG A 159 4.99 -8.98 -7.09
C ARG A 159 3.77 -9.84 -6.72
N ASP A 160 3.83 -11.14 -6.92
CA ASP A 160 2.70 -12.04 -6.64
C ASP A 160 2.45 -12.21 -5.13
N ASN A 161 3.39 -11.80 -4.28
CA ASN A 161 3.21 -11.78 -2.83
C ASN A 161 2.38 -10.58 -2.30
N PHE A 162 2.00 -9.63 -3.17
CA PHE A 162 1.00 -8.63 -2.79
C PHE A 162 -0.38 -9.28 -2.76
N ASN A 163 -0.81 -9.69 -1.60
CA ASN A 163 -2.10 -10.35 -1.38
C ASN A 163 -3.30 -9.37 -1.38
N CYS A 164 -3.03 -8.08 -1.42
CA CYS A 164 -4.02 -7.03 -1.70
C CYS A 164 -3.49 -6.13 -2.82
N ARG A 165 -4.24 -6.01 -3.92
CA ARG A 165 -3.87 -5.19 -5.07
C ARG A 165 -5.02 -4.25 -5.41
N ILE A 166 -4.75 -2.96 -5.47
CA ILE A 166 -5.76 -1.91 -5.69
C ILE A 166 -5.38 -1.09 -6.91
N VAL A 167 -6.33 -0.84 -7.79
CA VAL A 167 -6.18 0.09 -8.91
C VAL A 167 -7.24 1.17 -8.82
N MET A 168 -6.79 2.43 -8.73
CA MET A 168 -7.68 3.58 -8.68
C MET A 168 -7.89 4.20 -10.05
N GLY A 169 -9.12 4.62 -10.32
CA GLY A 169 -9.53 5.20 -11.59
C GLY A 169 -9.72 4.15 -12.68
N SER A 170 -9.72 4.59 -13.96
CA SER A 170 -9.87 3.73 -15.13
C SER A 170 -8.49 3.25 -15.62
N PRO A 171 -8.07 2.03 -15.26
CA PRO A 171 -6.75 1.52 -15.63
C PRO A 171 -6.69 1.14 -17.10
N SER A 172 -5.50 1.30 -17.72
CA SER A 172 -5.25 0.78 -19.06
C SER A 172 -5.34 -0.77 -19.08
N PRO A 173 -5.61 -1.39 -20.25
CA PRO A 173 -5.60 -2.85 -20.36
C PRO A 173 -4.31 -3.49 -19.84
N GLU A 174 -3.17 -2.84 -20.09
CA GLU A 174 -1.86 -3.28 -19.59
C GLU A 174 -1.78 -3.25 -18.07
N THR A 175 -2.18 -2.14 -17.43
CA THR A 175 -2.20 -2.02 -15.96
C THR A 175 -3.12 -3.05 -15.34
N ARG A 176 -4.29 -3.32 -15.93
CA ARG A 176 -5.21 -4.35 -15.45
C ARG A 176 -4.57 -5.73 -15.45
N ARG A 177 -3.91 -6.11 -16.56
CA ARG A 177 -3.20 -7.39 -16.67
C ARG A 177 -2.03 -7.48 -15.68
N MET A 178 -1.29 -6.39 -15.48
CA MET A 178 -0.20 -6.35 -14.50
C MET A 178 -0.68 -6.53 -13.06
N MET A 179 -1.87 -6.03 -12.73
CA MET A 179 -2.41 -6.06 -11.36
C MET A 179 -3.20 -7.33 -11.05
N PHE A 180 -3.92 -7.85 -12.02
CA PHE A 180 -4.94 -8.89 -11.78
C PHE A 180 -4.71 -10.16 -12.58
N GLY A 181 -3.73 -10.19 -13.50
CA GLY A 181 -3.50 -11.36 -14.34
C GLY A 181 -4.74 -11.71 -15.18
N ASP A 182 -5.06 -12.98 -15.24
CA ASP A 182 -6.21 -13.51 -16.00
C ASP A 182 -7.55 -13.27 -15.28
N ASP A 183 -7.55 -13.07 -13.96
CA ASP A 183 -8.77 -12.80 -13.17
C ASP A 183 -9.54 -11.57 -13.68
N ILE A 184 -8.85 -10.65 -14.37
CA ILE A 184 -9.48 -9.47 -14.96
C ILE A 184 -10.50 -9.79 -16.05
N SER A 185 -10.41 -10.96 -16.68
CA SER A 185 -11.35 -11.39 -17.73
C SER A 185 -12.76 -11.64 -17.20
N GLU A 186 -12.90 -11.91 -15.92
CA GLU A 186 -14.18 -12.16 -15.25
C GLU A 186 -14.86 -10.88 -14.76
N VAL A 187 -14.14 -9.73 -14.84
CA VAL A 187 -14.64 -8.44 -14.34
C VAL A 187 -15.61 -7.82 -15.34
N PRO A 188 -16.81 -7.41 -14.91
CA PRO A 188 -17.77 -6.69 -15.75
C PRO A 188 -17.17 -5.46 -16.42
N ALA A 189 -17.51 -5.20 -17.68
CA ALA A 189 -16.90 -4.11 -18.46
C ALA A 189 -17.19 -2.72 -17.89
N ASP A 190 -18.32 -2.52 -17.23
CA ASP A 190 -18.69 -1.27 -16.57
C ASP A 190 -17.81 -0.95 -15.35
N TRP A 191 -17.24 -1.97 -14.67
CA TRP A 191 -16.28 -1.77 -13.57
C TRP A 191 -14.93 -1.19 -14.01
N LEU A 192 -14.68 -1.19 -15.32
CA LEU A 192 -13.42 -0.73 -15.90
C LEU A 192 -13.41 0.78 -16.16
N ASN A 193 -14.57 1.44 -16.05
CA ASN A 193 -14.75 2.88 -16.26
C ASN A 193 -15.06 3.56 -14.91
N ASN A 194 -14.02 3.98 -14.23
CA ASN A 194 -14.11 4.51 -12.87
C ASN A 194 -13.95 6.02 -12.83
N ASN A 195 -14.75 6.67 -11.99
CA ASN A 195 -14.54 8.05 -11.60
C ASN A 195 -13.36 8.19 -10.62
N VAL A 196 -12.95 9.44 -10.37
CA VAL A 196 -11.94 9.72 -9.34
C VAL A 196 -12.41 9.19 -7.97
N GLY A 197 -11.55 8.43 -7.33
CA GLY A 197 -11.86 7.79 -6.03
C GLY A 197 -12.61 6.47 -6.12
N GLN A 198 -12.88 5.97 -7.32
CA GLN A 198 -13.36 4.61 -7.57
C GLN A 198 -12.26 3.75 -8.15
N GLY A 199 -12.40 2.43 -8.10
CA GLY A 199 -11.41 1.51 -8.61
C GLY A 199 -11.75 0.04 -8.38
N LEU A 200 -10.75 -0.80 -8.56
CA LEU A 200 -10.84 -2.24 -8.34
C LEU A 200 -9.89 -2.66 -7.23
N ILE A 201 -10.30 -3.63 -6.43
CA ILE A 201 -9.47 -4.30 -5.44
C ILE A 201 -9.49 -5.81 -5.67
N TYR A 202 -8.31 -6.41 -5.71
CA TYR A 202 -8.12 -7.85 -5.61
C TYR A 202 -7.67 -8.23 -4.20
N ARG A 203 -8.21 -9.31 -3.67
CA ARG A 203 -7.80 -9.90 -2.39
C ARG A 203 -7.67 -11.41 -2.56
N ASP A 204 -6.56 -11.95 -2.07
CA ASP A 204 -6.33 -13.39 -2.12
C ASP A 204 -7.49 -14.18 -1.50
N GLY A 205 -7.94 -15.21 -2.20
CA GLY A 205 -9.04 -16.08 -1.77
C GLY A 205 -10.44 -15.47 -1.89
N ILE A 206 -10.57 -14.22 -2.35
CA ILE A 206 -11.86 -13.52 -2.50
C ILE A 206 -12.11 -13.11 -3.95
N GLY A 207 -11.05 -12.68 -4.67
CA GLY A 207 -11.14 -12.18 -6.03
C GLY A 207 -11.28 -10.65 -6.11
N ILE A 208 -11.80 -10.15 -7.24
CA ILE A 208 -11.89 -8.72 -7.56
C ILE A 208 -13.24 -8.15 -7.11
N SER A 209 -13.20 -6.98 -6.48
CA SER A 209 -14.38 -6.19 -6.12
C SER A 209 -14.29 -4.79 -6.71
N HIS A 210 -15.44 -4.18 -7.02
CA HIS A 210 -15.54 -2.80 -7.48
C HIS A 210 -15.72 -1.87 -6.28
N ILE A 211 -14.84 -0.90 -6.11
CA ILE A 211 -14.76 -0.12 -4.87
C ILE A 211 -14.81 1.39 -5.08
N ALA A 212 -15.24 2.08 -4.05
CA ALA A 212 -15.06 3.51 -3.89
C ALA A 212 -14.43 3.85 -2.53
N VAL A 213 -13.53 4.85 -2.54
CA VAL A 213 -13.04 5.47 -1.31
C VAL A 213 -14.13 6.32 -0.72
N PRO A 214 -14.58 6.08 0.52
CA PRO A 214 -15.59 6.89 1.17
C PRO A 214 -15.15 8.37 1.27
N LYS A 215 -16.12 9.27 1.24
CA LYS A 215 -15.84 10.68 1.54
C LYS A 215 -15.45 10.80 3.02
N ILE A 216 -14.27 11.35 3.26
CA ILE A 216 -13.73 11.53 4.60
C ILE A 216 -13.82 13.00 4.97
N ASN A 217 -14.26 13.27 6.18
CA ASN A 217 -14.02 14.55 6.81
C ASN A 217 -12.67 14.48 7.53
N TRP A 218 -11.62 14.99 6.89
CA TRP A 218 -10.25 15.00 7.40
C TRP A 218 -10.13 15.71 8.76
N GLN A 219 -10.96 16.75 9.00
CA GLN A 219 -10.99 17.44 10.30
C GLN A 219 -11.44 16.52 11.44
N LYS A 220 -12.30 15.54 11.16
CA LYS A 220 -12.69 14.53 12.16
C LYS A 220 -11.65 13.44 12.37
N LEU A 221 -10.79 13.17 11.39
CA LEU A 221 -9.69 12.23 11.53
C LEU A 221 -8.58 12.79 12.42
N ASN A 222 -8.33 14.08 12.34
CA ASN A 222 -7.39 14.79 13.21
C ASN A 222 -7.79 14.80 14.70
N THR A 223 -9.02 14.40 15.05
CA THR A 223 -9.48 14.27 16.44
C THR A 223 -9.24 12.89 17.05
N PHE A 224 -8.67 11.95 16.33
CA PHE A 224 -8.35 10.62 16.84
C PHE A 224 -6.85 10.53 17.22
N GLY A 225 -6.55 10.72 18.50
CA GLY A 225 -5.31 10.48 19.23
C GLY A 225 -3.98 10.51 18.46
N ARG A 226 -3.55 9.39 17.89
CA ARG A 226 -2.28 9.30 17.14
C ARG A 226 -2.25 10.15 15.86
N LEU A 227 -3.39 10.46 15.23
CA LEU A 227 -3.44 11.39 14.11
C LEU A 227 -3.24 12.85 14.56
N GLN A 228 -3.51 13.19 15.83
CA GLN A 228 -3.14 14.49 16.41
C GLN A 228 -1.64 14.62 16.69
N GLU A 229 -0.96 13.50 16.97
CA GLU A 229 0.50 13.46 17.13
C GLU A 229 1.23 13.46 15.77
N ILE A 230 0.50 13.17 14.69
CA ILE A 230 0.97 13.15 13.30
C ILE A 230 0.72 14.50 12.59
N THR A 231 -0.02 15.43 13.16
CA THR A 231 -0.23 16.79 12.68
C THR A 231 0.44 17.81 13.58
#